data_4797b40cab96f28cbcc227ca736d29ca
#
_entry.id   4797b40cab96f28cbcc227ca736d29ca
#
_cell.length_a   1.000
_cell.length_b   1.000
_cell.length_c   1.000
_cell.angle_alpha   90.00
_cell.angle_beta   90.00
_cell.angle_gamma   90.00
#
_symmetry.space_group_name_H-M   'P 1'
#
loop_
_entity.id
_entity.type
_entity.pdbx_description
1 polymer ?
#
loop_
_entity_poly.entity_id
_entity_poly.type
_entity_poly.pdbx_seq_one_letter_code
_entity_poly.pdbx_strand_id
1 'polypeptide(L)'
;DGRLTFLGSVQEALAQVWDETRDLQGGMVLPGFTDSHMHLLHYAMIQKNLSLFGVASIGEIIDRGRARIERDHPSYLIGMGWNQETMAEGRLVTREDLDRISTDIPVCMLRTCLHIGACNSIMLERIRALEDVAPEVLALVDFANGILREDAARLYMKVLPQADDAYVKELIRLG
;
A
#
# COMPACT_ATOMS: atom_id res chain seq x y z
N ASP A 1 22.81 -30.71 0.63
CA ASP A 1 22.98 -30.58 -0.84
C ASP A 1 21.70 -30.11 -1.57
N GLY A 2 20.62 -29.77 -0.84
CA GLY A 2 19.37 -29.20 -1.39
C GLY A 2 18.59 -30.16 -2.30
N ARG A 3 18.76 -31.46 -2.16
CA ARG A 3 18.05 -32.48 -2.94
C ARG A 3 17.28 -33.43 -2.02
N LEU A 4 16.08 -33.81 -2.45
CA LEU A 4 15.37 -34.94 -1.86
C LEU A 4 16.08 -36.25 -2.28
N THR A 5 16.54 -37.00 -1.29
CA THR A 5 17.25 -38.28 -1.54
C THR A 5 16.37 -39.48 -1.25
N PHE A 6 15.28 -39.30 -0.51
CA PHE A 6 14.33 -40.33 -0.19
C PHE A 6 12.91 -39.74 -0.07
N LEU A 7 11.92 -40.47 -0.54
CA LEU A 7 10.51 -40.22 -0.35
C LEU A 7 9.83 -41.58 -0.16
N GLY A 8 9.18 -41.79 0.97
CA GLY A 8 8.56 -43.08 1.29
C GLY A 8 7.73 -43.04 2.57
N SER A 9 7.33 -44.19 3.05
CA SER A 9 6.59 -44.31 4.31
C SER A 9 7.47 -44.09 5.52
N VAL A 10 6.86 -43.79 6.67
CA VAL A 10 7.55 -43.67 7.96
C VAL A 10 8.28 -44.98 8.30
N GLN A 11 7.67 -46.15 7.99
CA GLN A 11 8.31 -47.46 8.27
C GLN A 11 9.58 -47.66 7.43
N GLU A 12 9.56 -47.26 6.16
CA GLU A 12 10.75 -47.32 5.29
C GLU A 12 11.84 -46.34 5.73
N ALA A 13 11.42 -45.15 6.18
CA ALA A 13 12.35 -44.16 6.71
C ALA A 13 13.03 -44.65 8.01
N LEU A 14 12.30 -45.27 8.95
CA LEU A 14 12.82 -45.79 10.19
C LEU A 14 13.77 -47.00 10.01
N ALA A 15 13.72 -47.64 8.85
CA ALA A 15 14.65 -48.73 8.49
C ALA A 15 16.04 -48.21 8.02
N GLN A 16 16.22 -46.89 7.91
CA GLN A 16 17.45 -46.22 7.47
C GLN A 16 18.10 -45.44 8.61
N VAL A 17 19.38 -45.15 8.47
CA VAL A 17 20.11 -44.30 9.42
C VAL A 17 20.13 -42.87 8.90
N TRP A 18 19.69 -41.93 9.71
CA TRP A 18 19.64 -40.52 9.43
C TRP A 18 20.46 -39.73 10.45
N ASP A 19 21.15 -38.68 10.01
CA ASP A 19 21.91 -37.81 10.92
C ASP A 19 20.98 -36.99 11.82
N GLU A 20 19.82 -36.61 11.33
CA GLU A 20 18.78 -35.86 12.05
C GLU A 20 17.38 -36.30 11.64
N THR A 21 16.47 -36.40 12.59
CA THR A 21 15.06 -36.68 12.34
C THR A 21 14.20 -35.60 13.00
N ARG A 22 13.25 -35.03 12.25
CA ARG A 22 12.31 -34.01 12.76
C ARG A 22 10.89 -34.50 12.58
N ASP A 23 10.16 -34.64 13.67
CA ASP A 23 8.72 -34.89 13.64
C ASP A 23 7.97 -33.57 13.38
N LEU A 24 7.15 -33.54 12.34
CA LEU A 24 6.35 -32.39 11.96
C LEU A 24 4.96 -32.39 12.60
N GLN A 25 4.64 -33.36 13.47
CA GLN A 25 3.38 -33.45 14.20
C GLN A 25 2.14 -33.37 13.28
N GLY A 26 2.18 -34.04 12.15
CA GLY A 26 1.12 -34.00 11.12
C GLY A 26 1.22 -32.83 10.15
N GLY A 27 2.24 -31.99 10.25
CA GLY A 27 2.52 -30.93 9.29
C GLY A 27 2.94 -31.48 7.91
N MET A 28 2.72 -30.70 6.88
CA MET A 28 3.09 -31.00 5.50
C MET A 28 4.33 -30.24 5.08
N VAL A 29 5.26 -30.90 4.39
CA VAL A 29 6.39 -30.24 3.73
C VAL A 29 6.06 -30.06 2.25
N LEU A 30 6.19 -28.83 1.78
CA LEU A 30 6.02 -28.48 0.38
C LEU A 30 7.31 -27.80 -0.11
N PRO A 31 7.63 -27.86 -1.41
CA PRO A 31 8.63 -26.98 -1.99
C PRO A 31 8.26 -25.52 -1.73
N GLY A 32 9.24 -24.64 -1.57
CA GLY A 32 9.00 -23.21 -1.48
C GLY A 32 8.22 -22.72 -2.70
N PHE A 33 7.23 -21.86 -2.48
CA PHE A 33 6.46 -21.31 -3.60
C PHE A 33 7.31 -20.31 -4.38
N THR A 34 7.14 -20.33 -5.71
CA THR A 34 7.73 -19.35 -6.62
C THR A 34 6.59 -18.52 -7.19
N ASP A 35 6.57 -17.22 -6.90
CA ASP A 35 5.69 -16.29 -7.61
C ASP A 35 6.37 -15.91 -8.94
N SER A 36 5.79 -16.33 -10.05
CA SER A 36 6.31 -16.07 -11.39
C SER A 36 5.90 -14.72 -11.96
N HIS A 37 5.00 -13.98 -11.27
CA HIS A 37 4.53 -12.67 -11.68
C HIS A 37 4.19 -11.80 -10.47
N MET A 38 5.15 -11.00 -10.00
CA MET A 38 4.91 -10.05 -8.90
C MET A 38 5.41 -8.66 -9.24
N HIS A 39 4.74 -7.66 -8.67
CA HIS A 39 5.16 -6.26 -8.73
C HIS A 39 5.87 -5.87 -7.44
N LEU A 40 7.11 -6.35 -7.26
CA LEU A 40 7.88 -6.22 -6.03
C LEU A 40 7.94 -4.79 -5.48
N LEU A 41 8.28 -3.82 -6.33
CA LEU A 41 8.35 -2.41 -5.92
C LEU A 41 6.99 -1.86 -5.52
N HIS A 42 5.93 -2.23 -6.23
CA HIS A 42 4.57 -1.82 -5.89
C HIS A 42 4.12 -2.40 -4.55
N TYR A 43 4.39 -3.68 -4.32
CA TYR A 43 4.13 -4.32 -3.03
C TYR A 43 4.86 -3.62 -1.88
N ALA A 44 6.15 -3.34 -2.05
CA ALA A 44 6.95 -2.65 -1.05
C ALA A 44 6.47 -1.21 -0.79
N MET A 45 6.05 -0.49 -1.82
CA MET A 45 5.42 0.83 -1.66
C MET A 45 4.13 0.74 -0.83
N ILE A 46 3.29 -0.30 -1.06
CA ILE A 46 2.09 -0.55 -0.25
C ILE A 46 2.45 -0.77 1.22
N GLN A 47 3.52 -1.51 1.51
CA GLN A 47 3.97 -1.75 2.88
C GLN A 47 4.42 -0.46 3.60
N LYS A 48 4.98 0.51 2.87
CA LYS A 48 5.37 1.82 3.42
C LYS A 48 4.20 2.78 3.60
N ASN A 49 3.15 2.64 2.83
CA ASN A 49 1.97 3.49 2.89
C ASN A 49 1.10 3.17 4.11
N LEU A 50 0.21 4.10 4.47
CA LEU A 50 -0.78 3.86 5.49
C LEU A 50 -1.83 2.87 4.98
N SER A 51 -1.93 1.71 5.63
CA SER A 51 -2.98 0.74 5.31
C SER A 51 -4.34 1.22 5.81
N LEU A 52 -5.30 1.30 4.90
CA LEU A 52 -6.70 1.65 5.15
C LEU A 52 -7.63 0.48 4.84
N PHE A 53 -7.09 -0.71 4.62
CA PHE A 53 -7.92 -1.91 4.45
C PHE A 53 -8.71 -2.19 5.72
N GLY A 54 -10.00 -2.45 5.55
CA GLY A 54 -10.91 -2.80 6.64
C GLY A 54 -11.32 -1.63 7.54
N VAL A 55 -11.01 -0.36 7.19
CA VAL A 55 -11.53 0.80 7.93
C VAL A 55 -13.05 0.85 7.84
N ALA A 56 -13.70 1.12 8.99
CA ALA A 56 -15.14 1.13 9.12
C ALA A 56 -15.75 2.55 8.99
N SER A 57 -14.94 3.60 9.01
CA SER A 57 -15.41 4.98 8.96
C SER A 57 -14.35 5.98 8.48
N ILE A 58 -14.78 7.16 8.04
CA ILE A 58 -13.90 8.29 7.75
C ILE A 58 -13.17 8.76 9.02
N GLY A 59 -13.83 8.69 10.16
CA GLY A 59 -13.20 8.97 11.45
C GLY A 59 -11.97 8.11 11.70
N GLU A 60 -12.05 6.82 11.43
CA GLU A 60 -10.92 5.90 11.57
C GLU A 60 -9.78 6.21 10.60
N ILE A 61 -10.07 6.65 9.35
CA ILE A 61 -9.05 7.12 8.41
C ILE A 61 -8.29 8.32 9.00
N ILE A 62 -9.01 9.27 9.57
CA ILE A 62 -8.43 10.47 10.18
C ILE A 62 -7.53 10.10 11.36
N ASP A 63 -8.02 9.24 12.25
CA ASP A 63 -7.28 8.83 13.44
C ASP A 63 -6.00 8.07 13.08
N ARG A 64 -6.08 7.12 12.13
CA ARG A 64 -4.90 6.40 11.63
C ARG A 64 -3.91 7.35 10.95
N GLY A 65 -4.41 8.33 10.18
CA GLY A 65 -3.57 9.33 9.51
C GLY A 65 -2.82 10.21 10.51
N ARG A 66 -3.50 10.73 11.52
CA ARG A 66 -2.90 11.54 12.59
C ARG A 66 -1.86 10.76 13.39
N ALA A 67 -2.20 9.54 13.82
CA ALA A 67 -1.28 8.67 14.54
C ALA A 67 -0.01 8.37 13.74
N ARG A 68 -0.13 8.20 12.41
CA ARG A 68 1.01 7.98 11.51
C ARG A 68 1.90 9.23 11.44
N ILE A 69 1.31 10.43 11.31
CA ILE A 69 2.05 11.70 11.28
C ILE A 69 2.78 11.94 12.60
N GLU A 70 2.08 11.74 13.73
CA GLU A 70 2.65 11.93 15.07
C GLU A 70 3.83 11.00 15.35
N ARG A 71 3.74 9.75 14.90
CA ARG A 71 4.78 8.75 15.12
C ARG A 71 6.01 8.96 14.26
N ASP A 72 5.82 9.22 12.96
CA ASP A 72 6.87 9.12 11.95
C ASP A 72 7.34 10.48 11.41
N HIS A 73 6.61 11.58 11.70
CA HIS A 73 6.87 12.94 11.21
C HIS A 73 7.19 13.01 9.71
N PRO A 74 6.37 12.40 8.83
CA PRO A 74 6.66 12.30 7.41
C PRO A 74 6.48 13.64 6.70
N SER A 75 7.18 13.87 5.59
CA SER A 75 7.00 15.06 4.74
C SER A 75 5.76 14.98 3.84
N TYR A 76 5.12 13.83 3.74
CA TYR A 76 3.86 13.56 3.04
C TYR A 76 3.21 12.29 3.60
N LEU A 77 1.91 12.12 3.39
CA LEU A 77 1.20 10.92 3.81
C LEU A 77 0.38 10.32 2.65
N ILE A 78 0.67 9.08 2.31
CA ILE A 78 -0.10 8.30 1.34
C ILE A 78 -0.73 7.12 2.09
N GLY A 79 -2.03 6.95 1.90
CA GLY A 79 -2.77 5.79 2.40
C GLY A 79 -3.51 5.08 1.27
N MET A 80 -3.84 3.81 1.46
CA MET A 80 -4.60 3.06 0.46
C MET A 80 -5.42 1.95 1.07
N GLY A 81 -6.53 1.63 0.42
CA GLY A 81 -7.35 0.48 0.77
C GLY A 81 -8.73 0.82 1.34
N TRP A 82 -9.12 2.11 1.44
CA TRP A 82 -10.47 2.46 1.87
C TRP A 82 -11.53 2.13 0.81
N ASN A 83 -12.75 1.85 1.25
CA ASN A 83 -13.90 1.61 0.38
C ASN A 83 -15.17 2.18 1.04
N GLN A 84 -15.79 3.20 0.43
CA GLN A 84 -17.00 3.84 0.94
C GLN A 84 -18.17 2.86 1.11
N GLU A 85 -18.21 1.76 0.35
CA GLU A 85 -19.30 0.77 0.42
C GLU A 85 -19.29 -0.01 1.74
N THR A 86 -18.14 -0.06 2.42
CA THR A 86 -17.97 -0.75 3.70
C THR A 86 -17.84 0.21 4.88
N MET A 87 -17.89 1.51 4.64
CA MET A 87 -17.76 2.55 5.66
C MET A 87 -19.13 3.07 6.08
N ALA A 88 -19.25 3.48 7.35
CA ALA A 88 -20.50 3.93 7.97
C ALA A 88 -21.12 5.14 7.25
N GLU A 89 -20.30 6.05 6.72
CA GLU A 89 -20.79 7.26 6.06
C GLU A 89 -21.31 7.01 4.64
N GLY A 90 -20.96 5.89 4.00
CA GLY A 90 -21.43 5.51 2.65
C GLY A 90 -21.08 6.50 1.54
N ARG A 91 -20.09 7.38 1.75
CA ARG A 91 -19.65 8.43 0.82
C ARG A 91 -18.15 8.39 0.59
N LEU A 92 -17.70 9.03 -0.48
CA LEU A 92 -16.27 9.22 -0.73
C LEU A 92 -15.63 10.08 0.37
N VAL A 93 -14.36 9.78 0.66
CA VAL A 93 -13.48 10.66 1.45
C VAL A 93 -13.24 11.94 0.66
N THR A 94 -13.29 13.08 1.32
CA THR A 94 -13.16 14.40 0.69
C THR A 94 -11.93 15.16 1.17
N ARG A 95 -11.64 16.29 0.52
CA ARG A 95 -10.61 17.24 0.94
C ARG A 95 -10.77 17.67 2.40
N GLU A 96 -12.00 18.03 2.81
CA GLU A 96 -12.30 18.48 4.17
C GLU A 96 -12.02 17.40 5.22
N ASP A 97 -12.29 16.12 4.88
CA ASP A 97 -11.95 15.01 5.77
C ASP A 97 -10.43 14.91 5.94
N LEU A 98 -9.67 15.05 4.84
CA LEU A 98 -8.22 14.90 4.86
C LEU A 98 -7.48 16.14 5.41
N ASP A 99 -8.06 17.35 5.29
CA ASP A 99 -7.57 18.54 5.97
C ASP A 99 -7.64 18.37 7.51
N ARG A 100 -8.55 17.55 8.01
CA ARG A 100 -8.59 17.18 9.44
C ARG A 100 -7.42 16.27 9.84
N ILE A 101 -6.77 15.58 8.92
CA ILE A 101 -5.53 14.84 9.19
C ILE A 101 -4.37 15.82 9.31
N SER A 102 -4.17 16.65 8.29
CA SER A 102 -3.12 17.67 8.27
C SER A 102 -3.43 18.73 7.21
N THR A 103 -3.08 19.98 7.57
CA THR A 103 -3.01 21.14 6.66
C THR A 103 -1.56 21.58 6.38
N ASP A 104 -0.57 20.84 6.89
CA ASP A 104 0.84 21.23 6.82
C ASP A 104 1.63 20.37 5.80
N ILE A 105 1.21 19.13 5.60
CA ILE A 105 1.84 18.21 4.64
C ILE A 105 0.81 17.70 3.61
N PRO A 106 1.25 17.33 2.39
CA PRO A 106 0.37 16.73 1.41
C PRO A 106 -0.11 15.36 1.86
N VAL A 107 -1.42 15.13 1.78
CA VAL A 107 -2.09 13.86 2.11
C VAL A 107 -2.88 13.38 0.91
N CYS A 108 -2.72 12.11 0.54
CA CYS A 108 -3.54 11.45 -0.48
C CYS A 108 -3.93 10.04 0.02
N MET A 109 -5.21 9.73 -0.06
CA MET A 109 -5.77 8.43 0.32
C MET A 109 -6.43 7.77 -0.88
N LEU A 110 -5.87 6.64 -1.31
CA LEU A 110 -6.33 5.89 -2.48
C LEU A 110 -7.39 4.85 -2.08
N ARG A 111 -8.46 4.81 -2.86
CA ARG A 111 -9.47 3.75 -2.73
C ARG A 111 -8.87 2.39 -3.10
N THR A 112 -9.48 1.32 -2.62
CA THR A 112 -9.05 -0.07 -2.89
C THR A 112 -8.89 -0.40 -4.38
N CYS A 113 -9.65 0.26 -5.27
CA CYS A 113 -9.54 0.06 -6.73
C CYS A 113 -8.36 0.81 -7.39
N LEU A 114 -7.72 1.75 -6.69
CA LEU A 114 -6.64 2.64 -7.16
C LEU A 114 -7.03 3.60 -8.30
N HIS A 115 -8.31 3.62 -8.72
CA HIS A 115 -8.85 4.53 -9.74
C HIS A 115 -9.47 5.80 -9.13
N ILE A 116 -9.59 5.86 -7.81
CA ILE A 116 -10.10 7.01 -7.08
C ILE A 116 -9.13 7.34 -5.95
N GLY A 117 -8.75 8.60 -5.86
CA GLY A 117 -7.98 9.15 -4.75
C GLY A 117 -8.71 10.35 -4.14
N ALA A 118 -8.51 10.57 -2.85
CA ALA A 118 -8.89 11.79 -2.16
C ALA A 118 -7.63 12.52 -1.70
N CYS A 119 -7.60 13.85 -1.82
CA CYS A 119 -6.47 14.68 -1.49
C CYS A 119 -6.87 15.83 -0.55
N ASN A 120 -5.98 16.19 0.38
CA ASN A 120 -6.11 17.39 1.18
C ASN A 120 -5.77 18.65 0.38
N SER A 121 -6.02 19.83 0.95
CA SER A 121 -5.79 21.12 0.30
C SER A 121 -4.35 21.29 -0.18
N ILE A 122 -3.36 20.92 0.63
CA ILE A 122 -1.93 21.03 0.26
C ILE A 122 -1.56 20.14 -0.94
N MET A 123 -2.05 18.91 -0.98
CA MET A 123 -1.80 18.03 -2.13
C MET A 123 -2.43 18.60 -3.40
N LEU A 124 -3.65 19.12 -3.32
CA LEU A 124 -4.36 19.72 -4.47
C LEU A 124 -3.68 20.99 -4.99
N GLU A 125 -3.14 21.84 -4.10
CA GLU A 125 -2.35 23.01 -4.50
C GLU A 125 -1.10 22.60 -5.28
N ARG A 126 -0.39 21.58 -4.79
CA ARG A 126 0.78 21.04 -5.51
C ARG A 126 0.42 20.39 -6.83
N ILE A 127 -0.70 19.67 -6.92
CA ILE A 127 -1.19 19.10 -8.19
C ILE A 127 -1.53 20.22 -9.17
N ARG A 128 -2.16 21.29 -8.71
CA ARG A 128 -2.51 22.46 -9.56
C ARG A 128 -1.28 23.18 -10.11
N ALA A 129 -0.17 23.14 -9.38
CA ALA A 129 1.10 23.76 -9.78
C ALA A 129 1.94 22.89 -10.72
N LEU A 130 1.51 21.67 -11.05
CA LEU A 130 2.20 20.83 -12.03
C LEU A 130 2.08 21.41 -13.44
N GLU A 131 3.21 21.62 -14.11
CA GLU A 131 3.25 22.21 -15.46
C GLU A 131 2.98 21.18 -16.56
N ASP A 132 3.48 19.94 -16.38
CA ASP A 132 3.44 18.86 -17.38
C ASP A 132 2.26 17.89 -17.14
N VAL A 133 1.03 18.41 -17.09
CA VAL A 133 -0.19 17.59 -16.99
C VAL A 133 -1.14 17.95 -18.12
N ALA A 134 -1.54 16.94 -18.88
CA ALA A 134 -2.49 17.13 -19.98
C ALA A 134 -3.84 17.69 -19.45
N PRO A 135 -4.45 18.66 -20.13
CA PRO A 135 -5.70 19.30 -19.69
C PRO A 135 -6.83 18.28 -19.43
N GLU A 136 -6.91 17.22 -20.23
CA GLU A 136 -7.90 16.15 -20.10
C GLU A 136 -7.71 15.36 -18.79
N VAL A 137 -6.48 15.21 -18.29
CA VAL A 137 -6.20 14.58 -16.99
C VAL A 137 -6.55 15.51 -15.84
N LEU A 138 -6.27 16.82 -15.98
CA LEU A 138 -6.68 17.80 -14.97
C LEU A 138 -8.21 17.93 -14.88
N ALA A 139 -8.94 17.71 -15.97
CA ALA A 139 -10.39 17.69 -15.97
C ALA A 139 -11.00 16.55 -15.12
N LEU A 140 -10.21 15.51 -14.80
CA LEU A 140 -10.62 14.41 -13.93
C LEU A 140 -10.38 14.70 -12.43
N VAL A 141 -9.90 15.90 -12.10
CA VAL A 141 -9.69 16.36 -10.72
C VAL A 141 -10.87 17.22 -10.28
N ASP A 142 -11.61 16.76 -9.30
CA ASP A 142 -12.58 17.57 -8.56
C ASP A 142 -11.85 18.36 -7.47
N PHE A 143 -11.36 19.54 -7.81
CA PHE A 143 -10.65 20.41 -6.87
C PHE A 143 -11.52 20.91 -5.70
N ALA A 144 -12.84 20.95 -5.86
CA ALA A 144 -13.73 21.39 -4.80
C ALA A 144 -13.80 20.36 -3.67
N ASN A 145 -13.98 19.09 -4.03
CA ASN A 145 -14.10 17.99 -3.07
C ASN A 145 -12.79 17.24 -2.85
N GLY A 146 -11.75 17.53 -3.63
CA GLY A 146 -10.45 16.86 -3.51
C GLY A 146 -10.39 15.46 -4.08
N ILE A 147 -11.23 15.15 -5.08
CA ILE A 147 -11.31 13.80 -5.65
C ILE A 147 -10.52 13.73 -6.95
N LEU A 148 -9.65 12.76 -7.04
CA LEU A 148 -8.91 12.38 -8.24
C LEU A 148 -9.55 11.12 -8.83
N ARG A 149 -9.80 11.12 -10.15
CA ARG A 149 -10.42 9.99 -10.86
C ARG A 149 -9.50 9.47 -11.96
N GLU A 150 -9.55 8.15 -12.19
CA GLU A 150 -8.86 7.46 -13.27
C GLU A 150 -7.37 7.88 -13.37
N ASP A 151 -6.91 8.39 -14.51
CA ASP A 151 -5.51 8.80 -14.70
C ASP A 151 -5.08 9.92 -13.75
N ALA A 152 -5.99 10.78 -13.31
CA ALA A 152 -5.70 11.79 -12.31
C ALA A 152 -5.37 11.18 -10.93
N ALA A 153 -5.85 9.96 -10.62
CA ALA A 153 -5.55 9.28 -9.36
C ALA A 153 -4.04 9.03 -9.15
N ARG A 154 -3.23 9.15 -10.18
CA ARG A 154 -1.77 9.00 -10.13
C ARG A 154 -1.00 10.32 -10.00
N LEU A 155 -1.67 11.48 -10.10
CA LEU A 155 -1.01 12.79 -10.06
C LEU A 155 -0.25 13.04 -8.75
N TYR A 156 -0.69 12.45 -7.63
CA TYR A 156 0.04 12.55 -6.37
C TYR A 156 1.50 12.07 -6.50
N MET A 157 1.79 11.09 -7.38
CA MET A 157 3.15 10.56 -7.58
C MET A 157 4.08 11.62 -8.21
N LYS A 158 3.56 12.55 -9.01
CA LYS A 158 4.35 13.67 -9.56
C LYS A 158 4.67 14.74 -8.51
N VAL A 159 3.88 14.81 -7.45
CA VAL A 159 4.07 15.75 -6.33
C VAL A 159 5.11 15.25 -5.33
N LEU A 160 5.26 13.95 -5.20
CA LEU A 160 6.18 13.32 -4.24
C LEU A 160 7.64 13.49 -4.66
N PRO A 161 8.59 13.48 -3.71
CA PRO A 161 10.00 13.40 -4.02
C PRO A 161 10.29 12.21 -4.93
N GLN A 162 11.17 12.41 -5.91
CA GLN A 162 11.59 11.32 -6.80
C GLN A 162 12.31 10.25 -5.97
N ALA A 163 12.01 9.00 -6.27
CA ALA A 163 12.69 7.86 -5.65
C ALA A 163 14.16 7.85 -6.06
N ASP A 164 15.06 7.96 -5.09
CA ASP A 164 16.48 7.75 -5.30
C ASP A 164 16.86 6.27 -5.20
N ASP A 165 18.09 5.93 -5.56
CA ASP A 165 18.60 4.55 -5.51
C ASP A 165 18.55 3.95 -4.09
N ALA A 166 18.71 4.77 -3.05
CA ALA A 166 18.66 4.32 -1.66
C ALA A 166 17.25 3.90 -1.28
N TYR A 167 16.26 4.71 -1.67
CA TYR A 167 14.84 4.40 -1.47
C TYR A 167 14.41 3.14 -2.23
N VAL A 168 14.82 3.00 -3.50
CA VAL A 168 14.53 1.80 -4.31
C VAL A 168 15.14 0.54 -3.69
N LYS A 169 16.40 0.60 -3.22
CA LYS A 169 17.05 -0.52 -2.52
C LYS A 169 16.35 -0.89 -1.22
N GLU A 170 15.85 0.09 -0.48
CA GLU A 170 15.06 -0.16 0.71
C GLU A 170 13.74 -0.86 0.38
N LEU A 171 13.02 -0.41 -0.67
CA LEU A 171 11.81 -1.06 -1.14
C LEU A 171 12.05 -2.53 -1.54
N ILE A 172 13.13 -2.82 -2.25
CA ILE A 172 13.50 -4.20 -2.64
C ILE A 172 13.73 -5.10 -1.42
N ARG A 173 14.22 -4.54 -0.31
CA ARG A 173 14.44 -5.31 0.93
C ARG A 173 13.16 -5.58 1.72
N LEU A 174 12.11 -4.80 1.49
CA LEU A 174 10.80 -4.96 2.14
C LEU A 174 9.88 -5.95 1.42
N GLY A 175 10.07 -6.16 0.12
CA GLY A 175 9.32 -7.14 -0.69
C GLY A 175 10.04 -8.46 -0.75
#